data_4c0ba35d1423beb4cb9e8fac3cb079ba
#
_entry.id   4c0ba35d1423beb4cb9e8fac3cb079ba
#
_cell.length_a   1.000
_cell.length_b   1.000
_cell.length_c   1.000
_cell.angle_alpha   90.00
_cell.angle_beta   90.00
_cell.angle_gamma   90.00
#
_symmetry.space_group_name_H-M   'P 1'
#
loop_
_entity.id
_entity.type
_entity.pdbx_description
1 polymer ?
#
loop_
_entity_poly.entity_id
_entity_poly.type
_entity_poly.pdbx_seq_one_letter_code
_entity_poly.pdbx_strand_id
1 'polypeptide(L)'
;LEKTDSCGKKIMVSGKTRCNLTNAAALHDFIAMYGVNGRFLYSAFHRFFRPELLSFLERYGVATKVERGGRIFPVSDDARDVVLVLEKYIDDHKVQRELQAKATAIKKDGFFAISTSRGDYFAKTLILATGGASWPQTGSAGDGYKISAALGHRIAPLKPALVPLLVEEEALAAAMQGVSLRNVRATAFQGKAHEIDALLTPQVNYGRGEKKSPRPPIIESRFGEMLFTHFGLGGPIILLMSLAIVEALAATPVSILIDLKPALTRTQLRLRLQKDLDSAGKRKIITIMKEYLPGKMLATCLALAGISPEKTGHQVNALEREKIIELLKALRFNVKAPLPLAKAIVTAGGVTLAEIDPRTMASRLVPGLYFCGEIMDIDADTGGYNLQAAFSTGYVAGESAAQYSMNPDVCKLNGGLRA
;
A
#
# COMPACT_ATOMS: atom_id res chain seq x y z
N LEU A 1 13.46 22.85 -6.34
CA LEU A 1 13.82 22.14 -7.58
C LEU A 1 12.88 20.98 -7.81
N GLU A 2 12.22 20.91 -8.97
CA GLU A 2 11.33 19.81 -9.39
C GLU A 2 11.84 19.25 -10.72
N LYS A 3 11.99 17.93 -10.81
CA LYS A 3 12.54 17.29 -12.02
C LYS A 3 11.53 17.16 -13.16
N THR A 4 10.24 17.24 -12.86
CA THR A 4 9.16 17.16 -13.85
C THR A 4 8.72 18.54 -14.32
N ASP A 5 7.79 18.59 -15.26
CA ASP A 5 7.26 19.83 -15.84
C ASP A 5 6.20 20.52 -14.97
N SER A 6 5.77 19.88 -13.88
CA SER A 6 4.75 20.42 -12.96
C SER A 6 4.90 19.83 -11.56
N CYS A 7 4.50 20.59 -10.55
CA CYS A 7 4.43 20.12 -9.17
C CYS A 7 3.21 19.22 -8.94
N GLY A 8 3.22 18.44 -7.86
CA GLY A 8 2.04 17.72 -7.35
C GLY A 8 1.60 16.48 -8.14
N LYS A 9 2.34 16.00 -9.14
CA LYS A 9 1.94 14.85 -9.96
C LYS A 9 1.53 13.61 -9.17
N LYS A 10 2.22 13.32 -8.04
CA LYS A 10 1.85 12.17 -7.21
C LYS A 10 0.55 12.40 -6.44
N ILE A 11 0.26 13.63 -6.05
CA ILE A 11 -1.02 14.01 -5.45
C ILE A 11 -2.16 13.77 -6.46
N MET A 12 -1.98 14.19 -7.72
CA MET A 12 -2.95 14.05 -8.80
C MET A 12 -3.42 12.61 -9.04
N VAL A 13 -2.56 11.61 -8.84
CA VAL A 13 -2.91 10.19 -9.02
C VAL A 13 -3.38 9.52 -7.73
N SER A 14 -3.24 10.19 -6.57
CA SER A 14 -3.62 9.63 -5.28
C SER A 14 -5.13 9.53 -5.11
N GLY A 15 -5.61 8.55 -4.33
CA GLY A 15 -7.04 8.37 -4.05
C GLY A 15 -7.91 8.21 -5.30
N LYS A 16 -7.40 7.66 -6.40
CA LYS A 16 -8.07 7.58 -7.71
C LYS A 16 -8.41 8.97 -8.26
N THR A 17 -7.44 9.85 -8.31
CA THR A 17 -7.53 11.26 -8.73
C THR A 17 -8.34 12.19 -7.83
N ARG A 18 -8.79 11.70 -6.65
CA ARG A 18 -9.56 12.49 -5.69
C ARG A 18 -8.73 13.06 -4.53
N CYS A 19 -7.49 12.63 -4.35
CA CYS A 19 -6.60 12.95 -3.24
C CYS A 19 -7.16 12.54 -1.87
N ASN A 20 -6.83 11.34 -1.40
CA ASN A 20 -7.13 10.93 -0.01
C ASN A 20 -6.13 11.60 0.94
N LEU A 21 -6.50 12.76 1.45
CA LEU A 21 -5.65 13.69 2.20
C LEU A 21 -5.09 13.11 3.50
N THR A 22 -5.99 12.53 4.30
CA THR A 22 -5.72 12.04 5.65
C THR A 22 -6.83 11.09 6.10
N ASN A 23 -6.84 10.71 7.38
CA ASN A 23 -7.84 9.84 7.97
C ASN A 23 -8.38 10.43 9.29
N ALA A 24 -9.65 10.13 9.60
CA ALA A 24 -10.31 10.54 10.84
C ALA A 24 -9.92 9.70 12.06
N ALA A 25 -9.09 8.67 11.92
CA ALA A 25 -8.62 7.83 13.01
C ALA A 25 -7.95 8.64 14.13
N ALA A 26 -8.06 8.18 15.37
CA ALA A 26 -7.35 8.77 16.50
C ALA A 26 -5.83 8.65 16.31
N LEU A 27 -5.04 9.53 16.91
CA LEU A 27 -3.59 9.58 16.71
C LEU A 27 -2.90 8.23 16.98
N HIS A 28 -3.30 7.53 18.04
CA HIS A 28 -2.73 6.23 18.38
C HIS A 28 -2.96 5.19 17.26
N ASP A 29 -4.21 5.08 16.78
CA ASP A 29 -4.57 4.15 15.71
C ASP A 29 -3.94 4.57 14.38
N PHE A 30 -3.83 5.88 14.16
CA PHE A 30 -3.18 6.45 12.99
C PHE A 30 -1.70 6.04 12.91
N ILE A 31 -0.98 6.15 14.03
CA ILE A 31 0.44 5.77 14.15
C ILE A 31 0.64 4.26 13.97
N ALA A 32 -0.30 3.44 14.47
CA ALA A 32 -0.24 1.99 14.32
C ALA A 32 -0.24 1.53 12.85
N MET A 33 -0.76 2.35 11.92
CA MET A 33 -0.78 2.03 10.48
C MET A 33 0.61 2.00 9.83
N TYR A 34 1.63 2.58 10.48
CA TYR A 34 3.02 2.57 10.00
C TYR A 34 3.86 1.45 10.64
N GLY A 35 3.21 0.49 11.30
CA GLY A 35 3.91 -0.63 11.93
C GLY A 35 4.98 -0.19 12.94
N VAL A 36 6.13 -0.83 12.90
CA VAL A 36 7.23 -0.57 13.84
C VAL A 36 7.81 0.84 13.72
N ASN A 37 7.72 1.45 12.55
CA ASN A 37 8.27 2.76 12.23
C ASN A 37 7.35 3.92 12.65
N GLY A 38 6.09 3.65 13.01
CA GLY A 38 5.10 4.67 13.33
C GLY A 38 5.49 5.60 14.48
N ARG A 39 6.23 5.07 15.47
CA ARG A 39 6.69 5.88 16.62
C ARG A 39 7.57 7.06 16.23
N PHE A 40 8.27 6.99 15.09
CA PHE A 40 9.07 8.08 14.56
C PHE A 40 8.24 9.33 14.26
N LEU A 41 6.98 9.16 13.89
CA LEU A 41 6.09 10.24 13.45
C LEU A 41 5.41 11.03 14.58
N TYR A 42 5.53 10.60 15.85
CA TYR A 42 4.86 11.29 16.96
C TYR A 42 5.17 12.79 17.00
N SER A 43 6.44 13.17 16.92
CA SER A 43 6.84 14.59 16.97
C SER A 43 6.27 15.39 15.81
N ALA A 44 6.27 14.82 14.61
CA ALA A 44 5.75 15.49 13.42
C ALA A 44 4.21 15.67 13.52
N PHE A 45 3.49 14.65 13.98
CA PHE A 45 2.04 14.72 14.15
C PHE A 45 1.61 15.63 15.31
N HIS A 46 2.41 15.81 16.33
CA HIS A 46 2.14 16.79 17.38
C HIS A 46 2.30 18.26 16.91
N ARG A 47 3.06 18.47 15.86
CA ARG A 47 3.30 19.82 15.32
C ARG A 47 2.40 20.18 14.14
N PHE A 48 2.09 19.21 13.30
CA PHE A 48 1.21 19.38 12.14
C PHE A 48 0.50 18.07 11.84
N PHE A 49 -0.76 17.96 12.23
CA PHE A 49 -1.56 16.78 12.02
C PHE A 49 -2.81 17.10 11.19
N ARG A 50 -3.85 16.28 11.34
CA ARG A 50 -5.12 16.43 10.62
C ARG A 50 -5.77 17.79 10.86
N PRO A 51 -5.95 18.30 12.09
CA PRO A 51 -6.61 19.59 12.31
C PRO A 51 -5.89 20.73 11.58
N GLU A 52 -4.55 20.78 11.68
CA GLU A 52 -3.73 21.81 11.04
C GLU A 52 -3.80 21.71 9.52
N LEU A 53 -3.73 20.48 8.96
CA LEU A 53 -3.86 20.24 7.52
C LEU A 53 -5.23 20.68 7.00
N LEU A 54 -6.32 20.31 7.67
CA LEU A 54 -7.67 20.67 7.25
C LEU A 54 -7.92 22.17 7.35
N SER A 55 -7.48 22.81 8.44
CA SER A 55 -7.54 24.26 8.60
C SER A 55 -6.71 25.00 7.54
N PHE A 56 -5.54 24.46 7.16
CA PHE A 56 -4.75 25.01 6.07
C PHE A 56 -5.51 24.97 4.74
N LEU A 57 -6.10 23.83 4.38
CA LEU A 57 -6.87 23.69 3.13
C LEU A 57 -8.10 24.59 3.11
N GLU A 58 -8.84 24.67 4.24
CA GLU A 58 -10.01 25.52 4.37
C GLU A 58 -9.69 27.01 4.19
N ARG A 59 -8.56 27.50 4.76
CA ARG A 59 -8.09 28.89 4.53
C ARG A 59 -7.85 29.23 3.08
N TYR A 60 -7.51 28.22 2.26
CA TYR A 60 -7.33 28.37 0.81
C TYR A 60 -8.59 27.98 0.01
N GLY A 61 -9.73 27.79 0.68
CA GLY A 61 -11.02 27.57 0.04
C GLY A 61 -11.34 26.12 -0.33
N VAL A 62 -10.54 25.14 0.13
CA VAL A 62 -10.81 23.72 -0.13
C VAL A 62 -11.49 23.09 1.07
N ALA A 63 -12.82 22.91 0.98
CA ALA A 63 -13.61 22.17 1.94
C ALA A 63 -13.36 20.65 1.80
N THR A 64 -13.47 19.93 2.92
CA THR A 64 -13.21 18.49 2.98
C THR A 64 -14.39 17.70 3.51
N LYS A 65 -14.47 16.42 3.18
CA LYS A 65 -15.51 15.47 3.63
C LYS A 65 -14.89 14.18 4.14
N VAL A 66 -15.56 13.55 5.11
CA VAL A 66 -15.19 12.23 5.63
C VAL A 66 -16.03 11.16 4.93
N GLU A 67 -15.36 10.12 4.42
CA GLU A 67 -16.00 8.95 3.81
C GLU A 67 -15.81 7.68 4.66
N ARG A 68 -16.43 6.59 4.21
CA ARG A 68 -16.33 5.27 4.84
C ARG A 68 -14.86 4.90 5.13
N GLY A 69 -14.61 4.39 6.32
CA GLY A 69 -13.26 4.03 6.79
C GLY A 69 -12.44 5.24 7.25
N GLY A 70 -13.08 6.36 7.55
CA GLY A 70 -12.43 7.57 8.06
C GLY A 70 -11.61 8.33 7.02
N ARG A 71 -11.65 7.97 5.76
CA ARG A 71 -10.90 8.63 4.69
C ARG A 71 -11.39 10.04 4.46
N ILE A 72 -10.47 10.99 4.32
CA ILE A 72 -10.81 12.41 4.13
C ILE A 72 -10.39 12.85 2.73
N PHE A 73 -11.34 13.42 1.99
CA PHE A 73 -11.19 13.90 0.62
C PHE A 73 -11.64 15.37 0.50
N PRO A 74 -11.17 16.09 -0.54
CA PRO A 74 -11.83 17.33 -0.95
C PRO A 74 -13.31 17.08 -1.28
N VAL A 75 -14.19 18.03 -1.00
CA VAL A 75 -15.62 17.93 -1.34
C VAL A 75 -15.82 17.81 -2.86
N SER A 76 -14.96 18.46 -3.63
CA SER A 76 -14.96 18.42 -5.11
C SER A 76 -14.62 17.04 -5.71
N ASP A 77 -14.04 16.12 -4.94
CA ASP A 77 -13.47 14.87 -5.44
C ASP A 77 -12.39 15.05 -6.54
N ASP A 78 -11.73 16.21 -6.59
CA ASP A 78 -10.64 16.50 -7.53
C ASP A 78 -9.34 16.80 -6.80
N ALA A 79 -8.31 16.00 -7.04
CA ALA A 79 -6.96 16.19 -6.49
C ALA A 79 -6.30 17.49 -6.97
N ARG A 80 -6.79 18.07 -8.07
CA ARG A 80 -6.27 19.32 -8.64
C ARG A 80 -6.43 20.49 -7.68
N ASP A 81 -7.56 20.55 -6.96
CA ASP A 81 -7.80 21.61 -6.00
C ASP A 81 -6.73 21.65 -4.90
N VAL A 82 -6.31 20.48 -4.44
CA VAL A 82 -5.23 20.37 -3.45
C VAL A 82 -3.89 20.84 -4.02
N VAL A 83 -3.58 20.48 -5.26
CA VAL A 83 -2.35 20.94 -5.92
C VAL A 83 -2.37 22.46 -6.10
N LEU A 84 -3.48 23.04 -6.56
CA LEU A 84 -3.62 24.49 -6.73
C LEU A 84 -3.45 25.25 -5.41
N VAL A 85 -3.98 24.71 -4.30
CA VAL A 85 -3.77 25.31 -2.95
C VAL A 85 -2.29 25.33 -2.60
N LEU A 86 -1.58 24.21 -2.80
CA LEU A 86 -0.14 24.14 -2.49
C LEU A 86 0.68 25.06 -3.38
N GLU A 87 0.35 25.15 -4.67
CA GLU A 87 1.01 26.08 -5.60
C GLU A 87 0.74 27.54 -5.21
N LYS A 88 -0.51 27.87 -4.89
CA LYS A 88 -0.84 29.22 -4.40
C LYS A 88 -0.10 29.56 -3.11
N TYR A 89 0.01 28.61 -2.17
CA TYR A 89 0.79 28.81 -0.94
C TYR A 89 2.26 29.12 -1.22
N ILE A 90 2.87 28.39 -2.17
CA ILE A 90 4.27 28.63 -2.64
C ILE A 90 4.40 30.04 -3.23
N ASP A 91 3.45 30.46 -4.08
CA ASP A 91 3.46 31.76 -4.75
C ASP A 91 3.23 32.91 -3.76
N ASP A 92 2.27 32.79 -2.84
CA ASP A 92 1.98 33.78 -1.79
C ASP A 92 3.23 34.04 -0.91
N HIS A 93 4.08 33.02 -0.72
CA HIS A 93 5.32 33.13 0.06
C HIS A 93 6.56 33.41 -0.82
N LYS A 94 6.36 33.71 -2.10
CA LYS A 94 7.44 34.06 -3.07
C LYS A 94 8.56 33.01 -3.16
N VAL A 95 8.21 31.75 -3.01
CA VAL A 95 9.15 30.62 -3.16
C VAL A 95 9.41 30.38 -4.65
N GLN A 96 10.66 30.44 -5.07
CA GLN A 96 11.04 30.15 -6.46
C GLN A 96 10.89 28.67 -6.78
N ARG A 97 10.26 28.37 -7.91
CA ARG A 97 10.07 27.02 -8.44
C ARG A 97 10.90 26.84 -9.69
N GLU A 98 11.85 25.90 -9.66
CA GLU A 98 12.61 25.48 -10.83
C GLU A 98 12.12 24.11 -11.30
N LEU A 99 11.35 24.12 -12.38
CA LEU A 99 10.80 22.92 -13.01
C LEU A 99 11.82 22.33 -14.00
N GLN A 100 11.69 21.02 -14.29
CA GLN A 100 12.60 20.27 -15.17
C GLN A 100 14.07 20.31 -14.70
N ALA A 101 14.30 20.63 -13.42
CA ALA A 101 15.60 20.71 -12.78
C ALA A 101 15.91 19.42 -12.02
N LYS A 102 16.29 18.37 -12.73
CA LYS A 102 16.65 17.08 -12.13
C LYS A 102 18.01 17.19 -11.43
N ALA A 103 18.03 17.02 -10.10
CA ALA A 103 19.29 16.90 -9.35
C ALA A 103 19.99 15.59 -9.75
N THR A 104 21.26 15.69 -10.11
CA THR A 104 22.12 14.57 -10.55
C THR A 104 23.20 14.23 -9.55
N ALA A 105 23.70 15.24 -8.82
CA ALA A 105 24.69 15.08 -7.76
C ALA A 105 24.49 16.17 -6.70
N ILE A 106 24.85 15.84 -5.47
CA ILE A 106 24.89 16.78 -4.35
C ILE A 106 26.19 16.57 -3.60
N LYS A 107 26.90 17.66 -3.35
CA LYS A 107 28.12 17.70 -2.52
C LYS A 107 27.90 18.64 -1.34
N LYS A 108 28.50 18.36 -0.20
CA LYS A 108 28.50 19.20 0.98
C LYS A 108 29.94 19.60 1.31
N ASP A 109 30.24 20.91 1.16
CA ASP A 109 31.47 21.53 1.58
C ASP A 109 31.13 22.95 2.06
N GLY A 110 30.98 23.11 3.37
CA GLY A 110 30.38 24.32 3.97
C GLY A 110 28.91 24.51 3.59
N PHE A 111 28.58 24.59 2.33
CA PHE A 111 27.24 24.67 1.73
C PHE A 111 26.94 23.44 0.86
N PHE A 112 25.68 23.27 0.47
CA PHE A 112 25.30 22.28 -0.52
C PHE A 112 25.50 22.83 -1.93
N ALA A 113 26.27 22.10 -2.74
CA ALA A 113 26.35 22.30 -4.18
C ALA A 113 25.50 21.20 -4.86
N ILE A 114 24.44 21.63 -5.55
CA ILE A 114 23.46 20.76 -6.19
C ILE A 114 23.60 20.89 -7.70
N SER A 115 24.17 19.90 -8.34
CA SER A 115 24.24 19.84 -9.81
C SER A 115 22.93 19.32 -10.37
N THR A 116 22.37 20.01 -11.36
CA THR A 116 21.09 19.64 -12.00
C THR A 116 21.19 19.64 -13.52
N SER A 117 20.15 19.16 -14.19
CA SER A 117 20.00 19.24 -15.64
C SER A 117 19.92 20.70 -16.19
N ARG A 118 19.74 21.71 -15.31
CA ARG A 118 19.60 23.13 -15.67
C ARG A 118 20.70 24.03 -15.13
N GLY A 119 21.74 23.45 -14.54
CA GLY A 119 22.85 24.17 -13.92
C GLY A 119 23.03 23.82 -12.45
N ASP A 120 23.91 24.52 -11.80
CA ASP A 120 24.29 24.31 -10.39
C ASP A 120 23.56 25.30 -9.49
N TYR A 121 23.15 24.80 -8.32
CA TYR A 121 22.50 25.58 -7.26
C TYR A 121 23.27 25.40 -5.96
N PHE A 122 23.25 26.45 -5.13
CA PHE A 122 23.95 26.47 -3.85
C PHE A 122 22.96 26.78 -2.73
N ALA A 123 23.05 26.05 -1.60
CA ALA A 123 22.16 26.24 -0.49
C ALA A 123 22.87 26.00 0.86
N LYS A 124 22.46 26.74 1.90
CA LYS A 124 22.89 26.50 3.29
C LYS A 124 22.21 25.25 3.88
N THR A 125 20.95 25.04 3.52
CA THR A 125 20.14 23.90 3.94
C THR A 125 19.52 23.20 2.74
N LEU A 126 19.29 21.91 2.86
CA LEU A 126 18.69 21.08 1.82
C LEU A 126 17.62 20.18 2.41
N ILE A 127 16.42 20.16 1.82
CA ILE A 127 15.36 19.22 2.15
C ILE A 127 15.21 18.23 0.99
N LEU A 128 15.43 16.95 1.26
CA LEU A 128 15.17 15.89 0.30
C LEU A 128 13.72 15.40 0.46
N ALA A 129 12.88 15.79 -0.50
CA ALA A 129 11.46 15.47 -0.58
C ALA A 129 11.11 14.71 -1.89
N THR A 130 12.01 13.86 -2.34
CA THR A 130 11.99 13.25 -3.67
C THR A 130 10.97 12.13 -3.84
N GLY A 131 10.28 11.74 -2.74
CA GLY A 131 9.38 10.59 -2.72
C GLY A 131 10.14 9.27 -2.83
N GLY A 132 9.40 8.19 -3.06
CA GLY A 132 9.92 6.83 -3.18
C GLY A 132 10.39 6.46 -4.59
N ALA A 133 10.18 5.18 -4.95
CA ALA A 133 10.48 4.62 -6.26
C ALA A 133 9.23 4.00 -6.96
N SER A 134 8.05 4.22 -6.38
CA SER A 134 6.76 3.83 -6.95
C SER A 134 6.22 4.90 -7.88
N TRP A 135 5.55 4.52 -8.98
CA TRP A 135 5.00 5.44 -10.00
C TRP A 135 6.04 6.42 -10.55
N PRO A 136 7.12 5.95 -11.20
CA PRO A 136 8.23 6.79 -11.65
C PRO A 136 7.82 7.92 -12.60
N GLN A 137 6.71 7.76 -13.34
CA GLN A 137 6.13 8.80 -14.19
C GLN A 137 5.65 10.04 -13.41
N THR A 138 5.46 9.94 -12.09
CA THR A 138 5.11 11.08 -11.23
C THR A 138 6.33 11.83 -10.69
N GLY A 139 7.53 11.40 -11.05
CA GLY A 139 8.78 11.94 -10.53
C GLY A 139 9.48 11.04 -9.50
N SER A 140 8.78 10.12 -8.85
CA SER A 140 9.30 9.23 -7.80
C SER A 140 10.05 8.03 -8.41
N ALA A 141 11.27 8.23 -8.90
CA ALA A 141 12.07 7.21 -9.57
C ALA A 141 13.24 6.67 -8.72
N GLY A 142 13.26 7.00 -7.41
CA GLY A 142 14.33 6.56 -6.50
C GLY A 142 15.62 7.35 -6.60
N ASP A 143 15.63 8.52 -7.29
CA ASP A 143 16.84 9.36 -7.41
C ASP A 143 17.34 9.82 -6.02
N GLY A 144 16.42 10.14 -5.10
CA GLY A 144 16.75 10.57 -3.74
C GLY A 144 17.50 9.54 -2.93
N TYR A 145 17.24 8.26 -3.13
CA TYR A 145 17.97 7.19 -2.43
C TYR A 145 19.43 7.14 -2.86
N LYS A 146 19.71 7.32 -4.16
CA LYS A 146 21.08 7.38 -4.68
C LYS A 146 21.82 8.58 -4.12
N ILE A 147 21.17 9.74 -4.09
CA ILE A 147 21.71 10.98 -3.52
C ILE A 147 21.99 10.79 -2.01
N SER A 148 21.05 10.25 -1.26
CA SER A 148 21.18 10.02 0.18
C SER A 148 22.33 9.04 0.49
N ALA A 149 22.46 7.96 -0.29
CA ALA A 149 23.57 7.02 -0.16
C ALA A 149 24.92 7.65 -0.46
N ALA A 150 25.01 8.52 -1.49
CA ALA A 150 26.23 9.26 -1.81
C ALA A 150 26.61 10.27 -0.71
N LEU A 151 25.65 10.73 0.08
CA LEU A 151 25.86 11.57 1.27
C LEU A 151 26.13 10.76 2.55
N GLY A 152 26.28 9.43 2.45
CA GLY A 152 26.65 8.55 3.55
C GLY A 152 25.48 7.90 4.30
N HIS A 153 24.22 8.11 3.88
CA HIS A 153 23.05 7.51 4.51
C HIS A 153 22.84 6.06 4.08
N ARG A 154 22.42 5.23 5.01
CA ARG A 154 21.97 3.86 4.74
C ARG A 154 20.55 3.88 4.19
N ILE A 155 20.34 3.05 3.19
CA ILE A 155 19.01 2.85 2.58
C ILE A 155 18.52 1.45 2.98
N ALA A 156 17.41 1.40 3.73
CA ALA A 156 16.70 0.16 3.98
C ALA A 156 16.22 -0.45 2.66
N PRO A 157 16.26 -1.78 2.49
CA PRO A 157 15.88 -2.43 1.23
C PRO A 157 14.51 -2.00 0.73
N LEU A 158 14.46 -1.52 -0.51
CA LEU A 158 13.20 -1.06 -1.12
C LEU A 158 12.33 -2.25 -1.52
N LYS A 159 11.08 -2.23 -1.10
CA LYS A 159 10.08 -3.26 -1.39
C LYS A 159 8.80 -2.63 -1.95
N PRO A 160 8.07 -3.31 -2.85
CA PRO A 160 6.76 -2.87 -3.27
C PRO A 160 5.75 -3.08 -2.14
N ALA A 161 5.06 -2.02 -1.72
CA ALA A 161 3.94 -2.06 -0.79
C ALA A 161 2.65 -1.62 -1.49
N LEU A 162 1.51 -2.14 -1.04
CA LEU A 162 0.20 -1.89 -1.65
C LEU A 162 0.21 -2.23 -3.16
N VAL A 163 0.60 -3.46 -3.47
CA VAL A 163 0.86 -3.93 -4.83
C VAL A 163 0.02 -5.17 -5.15
N PRO A 164 -0.53 -5.32 -6.37
CA PRO A 164 -1.13 -6.58 -6.83
C PRO A 164 -0.12 -7.71 -6.89
N LEU A 165 -0.61 -8.95 -6.79
CA LEU A 165 0.17 -10.16 -6.73
C LEU A 165 -0.03 -11.00 -8.01
N LEU A 166 1.08 -11.45 -8.59
CA LEU A 166 1.12 -12.48 -9.62
C LEU A 166 0.92 -13.84 -8.96
N VAL A 167 0.19 -14.74 -9.61
CA VAL A 167 -0.04 -16.09 -9.12
C VAL A 167 0.49 -17.13 -10.12
N GLU A 168 0.78 -18.34 -9.64
CA GLU A 168 1.20 -19.45 -10.52
C GLU A 168 0.03 -19.92 -11.40
N GLU A 169 -1.21 -19.87 -10.87
CA GLU A 169 -2.46 -20.20 -11.56
C GLU A 169 -2.98 -19.05 -12.42
N GLU A 170 -2.11 -18.47 -13.27
CA GLU A 170 -2.41 -17.29 -14.08
C GLU A 170 -3.63 -17.48 -14.99
N ALA A 171 -3.74 -18.62 -15.66
CA ALA A 171 -4.88 -18.93 -16.52
C ALA A 171 -6.20 -18.97 -15.74
N LEU A 172 -6.19 -19.46 -14.49
CA LEU A 172 -7.35 -19.49 -13.61
C LEU A 172 -7.75 -18.07 -13.21
N ALA A 173 -6.79 -17.24 -12.81
CA ALA A 173 -7.06 -15.84 -12.47
C ALA A 173 -7.59 -15.05 -13.67
N ALA A 174 -7.00 -15.25 -14.85
CA ALA A 174 -7.40 -14.62 -16.12
C ALA A 174 -8.83 -14.99 -16.53
N ALA A 175 -9.24 -16.24 -16.35
CA ALA A 175 -10.63 -16.67 -16.61
C ALA A 175 -11.67 -15.93 -15.75
N MET A 176 -11.25 -15.45 -14.57
CA MET A 176 -12.07 -14.66 -13.65
C MET A 176 -11.77 -13.15 -13.69
N GLN A 177 -10.94 -12.68 -14.63
CA GLN A 177 -10.54 -11.28 -14.73
C GLN A 177 -11.73 -10.32 -14.68
N GLY A 178 -11.58 -9.25 -13.87
CA GLY A 178 -12.58 -8.21 -13.71
C GLY A 178 -13.68 -8.56 -12.69
N VAL A 179 -13.69 -9.78 -12.14
CA VAL A 179 -14.60 -10.12 -11.05
C VAL A 179 -14.12 -9.45 -9.77
N SER A 180 -14.96 -8.56 -9.24
CA SER A 180 -14.77 -7.97 -7.92
C SER A 180 -15.59 -8.77 -6.92
N LEU A 181 -14.93 -9.29 -5.89
CA LEU A 181 -15.55 -10.02 -4.79
C LEU A 181 -15.70 -9.11 -3.60
N ARG A 182 -16.90 -9.11 -2.99
CA ARG A 182 -17.18 -8.39 -1.75
C ARG A 182 -17.39 -9.38 -0.62
N ASN A 183 -17.05 -8.95 0.60
CA ASN A 183 -17.27 -9.75 1.81
C ASN A 183 -16.63 -11.14 1.75
N VAL A 184 -15.42 -11.24 1.21
CA VAL A 184 -14.61 -12.45 1.23
C VAL A 184 -13.50 -12.34 2.28
N ARG A 185 -12.90 -13.46 2.65
CA ARG A 185 -11.71 -13.50 3.50
C ARG A 185 -10.56 -14.10 2.70
N ALA A 186 -9.47 -13.35 2.59
CA ALA A 186 -8.21 -13.87 2.07
C ALA A 186 -7.27 -14.12 3.24
N THR A 187 -6.62 -15.28 3.25
CA THR A 187 -5.61 -15.66 4.25
C THR A 187 -4.37 -16.12 3.52
N ALA A 188 -3.24 -15.46 3.79
CA ALA A 188 -1.92 -15.82 3.27
C ALA A 188 -1.20 -16.76 4.24
N PHE A 189 -0.57 -17.80 3.71
CA PHE A 189 0.15 -18.82 4.45
C PHE A 189 1.58 -18.95 3.92
N GLN A 190 2.51 -19.29 4.82
CA GLN A 190 3.84 -19.74 4.44
C GLN A 190 3.76 -21.20 3.96
N GLY A 191 4.11 -21.45 2.71
CA GLY A 191 4.05 -22.75 2.06
C GLY A 191 3.18 -22.74 0.82
N LYS A 192 3.34 -23.79 -0.01
CA LYS A 192 2.51 -24.04 -1.18
C LYS A 192 1.09 -24.45 -0.78
N ALA A 193 0.12 -24.16 -1.65
CA ALA A 193 -1.30 -24.45 -1.39
C ALA A 193 -1.57 -25.90 -1.00
N HIS A 194 -0.95 -26.87 -1.69
CA HIS A 194 -1.11 -28.30 -1.39
C HIS A 194 -0.54 -28.71 -0.02
N GLU A 195 0.53 -28.06 0.45
CA GLU A 195 1.11 -28.30 1.78
C GLU A 195 0.16 -27.78 2.87
N ILE A 196 -0.41 -26.59 2.65
CA ILE A 196 -1.37 -25.98 3.56
C ILE A 196 -2.65 -26.83 3.63
N ASP A 197 -3.12 -27.40 2.52
CA ASP A 197 -4.26 -28.30 2.48
C ASP A 197 -4.04 -29.54 3.34
N ALA A 198 -2.86 -30.14 3.26
CA ALA A 198 -2.50 -31.28 4.09
C ALA A 198 -2.54 -30.96 5.59
N LEU A 199 -2.18 -29.72 5.97
CA LEU A 199 -2.24 -29.25 7.36
C LEU A 199 -3.67 -28.89 7.82
N LEU A 200 -4.52 -28.42 6.91
CA LEU A 200 -5.90 -28.03 7.20
C LEU A 200 -6.87 -29.23 7.21
N THR A 201 -6.49 -30.34 6.57
CA THR A 201 -7.28 -31.57 6.56
C THR A 201 -7.14 -32.28 7.91
N PRO A 202 -8.24 -32.57 8.64
CA PRO A 202 -8.18 -33.30 9.88
C PRO A 202 -7.55 -34.68 9.66
N GLN A 203 -6.40 -34.94 10.26
CA GLN A 203 -5.84 -36.28 10.29
C GLN A 203 -6.67 -37.10 11.27
N VAL A 204 -7.38 -38.10 10.76
CA VAL A 204 -8.09 -39.10 11.60
C VAL A 204 -7.01 -40.00 12.21
N ASN A 205 -6.47 -39.61 13.36
CA ASN A 205 -5.56 -40.48 14.12
C ASN A 205 -6.34 -41.49 14.92
N TYR A 206 -6.33 -42.75 14.48
CA TYR A 206 -6.75 -43.92 15.26
C TYR A 206 -5.64 -44.31 16.28
N GLY A 207 -5.31 -43.42 17.21
CA GLY A 207 -4.27 -43.74 18.22
C GLY A 207 -4.34 -42.85 19.43
N ARG A 208 -4.18 -43.44 20.64
CA ARG A 208 -4.14 -42.75 21.93
C ARG A 208 -2.98 -41.76 21.99
N GLY A 209 -3.32 -40.50 21.98
CA GLY A 209 -2.38 -39.37 22.16
C GLY A 209 -2.72 -38.25 21.20
N GLU A 210 -3.48 -37.26 21.65
CA GLU A 210 -3.76 -36.04 20.91
C GLU A 210 -2.47 -35.23 20.68
N LYS A 211 -1.70 -35.56 19.66
CA LYS A 211 -0.76 -34.60 19.09
C LYS A 211 -1.60 -33.56 18.34
N LYS A 212 -1.69 -32.35 18.89
CA LYS A 212 -2.30 -31.22 18.17
C LYS A 212 -1.63 -31.14 16.80
N SER A 213 -2.42 -31.28 15.73
CA SER A 213 -1.93 -31.06 14.37
C SER A 213 -1.26 -29.68 14.29
N PRO A 214 -0.07 -29.56 13.67
CA PRO A 214 0.58 -28.26 13.53
C PRO A 214 -0.38 -27.31 12.83
N ARG A 215 -0.57 -26.12 13.40
CA ARG A 215 -1.37 -25.07 12.77
C ARG A 215 -0.60 -24.57 11.55
N PRO A 216 -1.27 -24.38 10.40
CA PRO A 216 -0.63 -23.81 9.23
C PRO A 216 -0.11 -22.40 9.55
N PRO A 217 1.12 -22.05 9.14
CA PRO A 217 1.74 -20.76 9.44
C PRO A 217 1.05 -19.64 8.66
N ILE A 218 0.17 -18.91 9.34
CA ILE A 218 -0.54 -17.77 8.78
C ILE A 218 0.39 -16.54 8.79
N ILE A 219 0.54 -15.89 7.64
CA ILE A 219 1.21 -14.60 7.49
C ILE A 219 0.23 -13.50 7.88
N GLU A 220 -0.92 -13.45 7.21
CA GLU A 220 -1.94 -12.44 7.43
C GLU A 220 -3.30 -12.92 6.95
N SER A 221 -4.39 -12.38 7.54
CA SER A 221 -5.76 -12.66 7.12
C SER A 221 -6.58 -11.38 7.13
N ARG A 222 -7.21 -11.06 5.99
CA ARG A 222 -8.05 -9.85 5.82
C ARG A 222 -9.44 -10.23 5.31
N PHE A 223 -10.45 -9.51 5.83
CA PHE A 223 -11.83 -9.57 5.33
C PHE A 223 -12.14 -8.29 4.56
N GLY A 224 -12.79 -8.41 3.39
CA GLY A 224 -13.19 -7.25 2.60
C GLY A 224 -13.39 -7.54 1.13
N GLU A 225 -12.91 -6.64 0.29
CA GLU A 225 -13.07 -6.68 -1.17
C GLU A 225 -11.74 -7.05 -1.85
N MET A 226 -11.83 -7.88 -2.89
CA MET A 226 -10.70 -8.22 -3.75
C MET A 226 -11.13 -8.28 -5.21
N LEU A 227 -10.15 -8.32 -6.11
CA LEU A 227 -10.34 -8.31 -7.56
C LEU A 227 -9.44 -9.37 -8.20
N PHE A 228 -9.98 -10.12 -9.17
CA PHE A 228 -9.18 -10.92 -10.09
C PHE A 228 -8.70 -10.08 -11.27
N THR A 229 -7.41 -10.18 -11.57
CA THR A 229 -6.78 -9.56 -12.74
C THR A 229 -6.38 -10.64 -13.74
N HIS A 230 -5.94 -10.23 -14.94
CA HIS A 230 -5.45 -11.20 -15.93
C HIS A 230 -4.14 -11.91 -15.52
N PHE A 231 -3.44 -11.41 -14.52
CA PHE A 231 -2.17 -11.97 -14.03
C PHE A 231 -2.26 -12.54 -12.61
N GLY A 232 -3.35 -12.32 -11.88
CA GLY A 232 -3.44 -12.77 -10.49
C GLY A 232 -4.45 -12.02 -9.64
N LEU A 233 -4.05 -11.60 -8.43
CA LEU A 233 -4.91 -11.06 -7.40
C LEU A 233 -4.62 -9.60 -7.13
N GLY A 234 -5.67 -8.81 -6.90
CA GLY A 234 -5.61 -7.40 -6.55
C GLY A 234 -6.80 -6.97 -5.69
N GLY A 235 -7.04 -5.66 -5.63
CA GLY A 235 -8.11 -5.08 -4.82
C GLY A 235 -7.71 -4.85 -3.36
N PRO A 236 -8.58 -4.20 -2.56
CA PRO A 236 -8.20 -3.61 -1.27
C PRO A 236 -7.49 -4.57 -0.31
N ILE A 237 -8.06 -5.75 -0.02
CA ILE A 237 -7.44 -6.65 0.97
C ILE A 237 -6.13 -7.26 0.49
N ILE A 238 -5.98 -7.52 -0.81
CA ILE A 238 -4.73 -8.05 -1.38
C ILE A 238 -3.63 -6.99 -1.31
N LEU A 239 -3.95 -5.73 -1.63
CA LEU A 239 -2.99 -4.63 -1.51
C LEU A 239 -2.51 -4.45 -0.07
N LEU A 240 -3.41 -4.47 0.90
CA LEU A 240 -3.07 -4.35 2.32
C LEU A 240 -2.17 -5.48 2.82
N MET A 241 -2.39 -6.72 2.35
CA MET A 241 -1.58 -7.89 2.72
C MET A 241 -0.25 -7.96 1.98
N SER A 242 -0.07 -7.18 0.91
CA SER A 242 1.01 -7.39 -0.05
C SER A 242 2.40 -7.26 0.54
N LEU A 243 2.65 -6.29 1.44
CA LEU A 243 3.97 -6.10 2.04
C LEU A 243 4.39 -7.30 2.89
N ALA A 244 3.52 -7.79 3.77
CA ALA A 244 3.79 -8.98 4.57
C ALA A 244 4.03 -10.22 3.70
N ILE A 245 3.30 -10.34 2.59
CA ILE A 245 3.51 -11.41 1.59
C ILE A 245 4.85 -11.27 0.89
N VAL A 246 5.24 -10.05 0.46
CA VAL A 246 6.53 -9.77 -0.17
C VAL A 246 7.69 -10.13 0.77
N GLU A 247 7.55 -9.81 2.06
CA GLU A 247 8.55 -10.16 3.07
C GLU A 247 8.68 -11.68 3.27
N ALA A 248 7.55 -12.37 3.34
CA ALA A 248 7.55 -13.82 3.47
C ALA A 248 8.11 -14.54 2.24
N LEU A 249 7.83 -14.05 1.03
CA LEU A 249 8.33 -14.61 -0.24
C LEU A 249 9.87 -14.60 -0.34
N ALA A 250 10.54 -13.72 0.40
CA ALA A 250 12.00 -13.70 0.42
C ALA A 250 12.62 -14.96 1.07
N ALA A 251 11.86 -15.67 1.91
CA ALA A 251 12.33 -16.83 2.65
C ALA A 251 11.61 -18.15 2.28
N THR A 252 10.32 -18.08 1.93
CA THR A 252 9.47 -19.26 1.73
C THR A 252 8.44 -19.04 0.62
N PRO A 253 7.95 -20.10 -0.06
CA PRO A 253 6.75 -20.00 -0.88
C PRO A 253 5.58 -19.45 -0.07
N VAL A 254 4.66 -18.79 -0.75
CA VAL A 254 3.44 -18.24 -0.14
C VAL A 254 2.22 -18.66 -0.94
N SER A 255 1.15 -19.05 -0.25
CA SER A 255 -0.15 -19.31 -0.87
C SER A 255 -1.25 -18.47 -0.23
N ILE A 256 -2.29 -18.18 -1.01
CA ILE A 256 -3.48 -17.45 -0.55
C ILE A 256 -4.70 -18.38 -0.67
N LEU A 257 -5.39 -18.50 0.43
CA LEU A 257 -6.70 -19.15 0.52
C LEU A 257 -7.79 -18.09 0.59
N ILE A 258 -8.77 -18.18 -0.31
CA ILE A 258 -9.89 -17.24 -0.39
C ILE A 258 -11.16 -17.98 0.05
N ASP A 259 -11.72 -17.58 1.19
CA ASP A 259 -13.05 -17.98 1.63
C ASP A 259 -14.09 -17.04 1.00
N LEU A 260 -14.85 -17.57 0.04
CA LEU A 260 -15.87 -16.83 -0.70
C LEU A 260 -17.16 -16.63 0.10
N LYS A 261 -17.35 -17.37 1.19
CA LYS A 261 -18.55 -17.34 2.05
C LYS A 261 -18.18 -17.34 3.54
N PRO A 262 -17.41 -16.33 4.03
CA PRO A 262 -16.88 -16.34 5.40
C PRO A 262 -17.95 -16.21 6.49
N ALA A 263 -19.15 -15.73 6.15
CA ALA A 263 -20.27 -15.65 7.07
C ALA A 263 -20.92 -17.02 7.38
N LEU A 264 -20.61 -18.06 6.59
CA LEU A 264 -21.18 -19.40 6.77
C LEU A 264 -20.09 -20.39 7.16
N THR A 265 -20.35 -21.20 8.17
CA THR A 265 -19.53 -22.40 8.46
C THR A 265 -19.69 -23.44 7.34
N ARG A 266 -18.74 -24.39 7.24
CA ARG A 266 -18.85 -25.50 6.28
C ARG A 266 -20.18 -26.27 6.46
N THR A 267 -20.60 -26.50 7.69
CA THR A 267 -21.87 -27.21 7.99
C THR A 267 -23.09 -26.41 7.52
N GLN A 268 -23.13 -25.10 7.80
CA GLN A 268 -24.22 -24.25 7.35
C GLN A 268 -24.28 -24.16 5.81
N LEU A 269 -23.11 -24.04 5.16
CA LEU A 269 -23.00 -23.99 3.70
C LEU A 269 -23.49 -25.32 3.07
N ARG A 270 -23.13 -26.48 3.68
CA ARG A 270 -23.59 -27.81 3.26
C ARG A 270 -25.11 -27.93 3.32
N LEU A 271 -25.71 -27.54 4.44
CA LEU A 271 -27.18 -27.60 4.62
C LEU A 271 -27.90 -26.69 3.62
N ARG A 272 -27.37 -25.48 3.41
CA ARG A 272 -27.91 -24.52 2.43
C ARG A 272 -27.84 -25.06 1.01
N LEU A 273 -26.66 -25.54 0.59
CA LEU A 273 -26.45 -26.09 -0.75
C LEU A 273 -27.37 -27.31 -0.99
N GLN A 274 -27.49 -28.21 -0.01
CA GLN A 274 -28.40 -29.36 -0.10
C GLN A 274 -29.83 -28.89 -0.33
N LYS A 275 -30.31 -27.92 0.49
CA LYS A 275 -31.69 -27.40 0.37
C LYS A 275 -31.92 -26.78 -1.01
N ASP A 276 -30.95 -26.01 -1.54
CA ASP A 276 -31.06 -25.36 -2.85
C ASP A 276 -31.04 -26.38 -3.99
N LEU A 277 -30.24 -27.46 -3.89
CA LEU A 277 -30.22 -28.58 -4.84
C LEU A 277 -31.54 -29.36 -4.83
N ASP A 278 -32.11 -29.60 -3.66
CA ASP A 278 -33.39 -30.35 -3.53
C ASP A 278 -34.57 -29.51 -4.07
N SER A 279 -34.60 -28.21 -3.76
CA SER A 279 -35.68 -27.32 -4.18
C SER A 279 -35.64 -26.99 -5.68
N ALA A 280 -34.46 -26.92 -6.27
CA ALA A 280 -34.24 -26.59 -7.67
C ALA A 280 -33.71 -27.77 -8.50
N GLY A 281 -33.95 -28.99 -8.10
CA GLY A 281 -33.29 -30.19 -8.60
C GLY A 281 -33.39 -30.44 -10.11
N LYS A 282 -34.44 -29.95 -10.77
CA LYS A 282 -34.60 -30.02 -12.24
C LYS A 282 -33.80 -28.95 -12.99
N ARG A 283 -33.30 -27.93 -12.28
CA ARG A 283 -32.48 -26.86 -12.91
C ARG A 283 -31.02 -27.30 -13.06
N LYS A 284 -30.34 -26.75 -14.07
CA LYS A 284 -28.91 -26.96 -14.27
C LYS A 284 -28.13 -26.42 -13.07
N ILE A 285 -27.08 -27.11 -12.67
CA ILE A 285 -26.20 -26.70 -11.53
C ILE A 285 -25.63 -25.30 -11.73
N ILE A 286 -25.26 -24.91 -12.94
CA ILE A 286 -24.77 -23.58 -13.24
C ILE A 286 -25.80 -22.48 -12.87
N THR A 287 -27.09 -22.77 -12.99
CA THR A 287 -28.16 -21.84 -12.61
C THR A 287 -28.32 -21.75 -11.08
N ILE A 288 -28.19 -22.85 -10.39
CA ILE A 288 -28.26 -22.90 -8.91
C ILE A 288 -27.04 -22.13 -8.32
N MET A 289 -25.89 -22.33 -8.90
CA MET A 289 -24.62 -21.68 -8.43
C MET A 289 -24.59 -20.17 -8.59
N LYS A 290 -25.52 -19.54 -9.35
CA LYS A 290 -25.65 -18.07 -9.42
C LYS A 290 -25.96 -17.43 -8.05
N GLU A 291 -26.57 -18.16 -7.14
CA GLU A 291 -26.83 -17.69 -5.76
C GLU A 291 -25.55 -17.64 -4.91
N TYR A 292 -24.50 -18.31 -5.35
CA TYR A 292 -23.23 -18.43 -4.62
C TYR A 292 -22.06 -17.65 -5.24
N LEU A 293 -22.04 -17.51 -6.57
CA LEU A 293 -20.90 -16.99 -7.31
C LEU A 293 -21.32 -15.99 -8.37
N PRO A 294 -20.50 -14.97 -8.64
CA PRO A 294 -20.65 -14.12 -9.81
C PRO A 294 -20.65 -14.92 -11.11
N GLY A 295 -21.49 -14.51 -12.06
CA GLY A 295 -21.71 -15.24 -13.32
C GLY A 295 -20.44 -15.66 -14.05
N LYS A 296 -19.43 -14.78 -14.10
CA LYS A 296 -18.16 -15.04 -14.78
C LYS A 296 -17.31 -16.14 -14.11
N MET A 297 -17.53 -16.42 -12.82
CA MET A 297 -16.83 -17.49 -12.08
C MET A 297 -17.44 -18.87 -12.26
N LEU A 298 -18.70 -18.96 -12.67
CA LEU A 298 -19.49 -20.20 -12.62
C LEU A 298 -18.85 -21.34 -13.41
N ALA A 299 -18.55 -21.12 -14.68
CA ALA A 299 -17.97 -22.17 -15.53
C ALA A 299 -16.60 -22.62 -15.01
N THR A 300 -15.76 -21.67 -14.63
CA THR A 300 -14.42 -21.92 -14.08
C THR A 300 -14.49 -22.70 -12.78
N CYS A 301 -15.37 -22.31 -11.84
CA CYS A 301 -15.51 -22.98 -10.56
C CYS A 301 -16.11 -24.39 -10.70
N LEU A 302 -17.08 -24.60 -11.59
CA LEU A 302 -17.60 -25.93 -11.87
C LEU A 302 -16.57 -26.84 -12.52
N ALA A 303 -15.75 -26.31 -13.44
CA ALA A 303 -14.65 -27.05 -14.04
C ALA A 303 -13.60 -27.48 -13.01
N LEU A 304 -13.22 -26.59 -12.08
CA LEU A 304 -12.32 -26.93 -10.96
C LEU A 304 -12.90 -28.02 -10.05
N ALA A 305 -14.22 -28.04 -9.84
CA ALA A 305 -14.89 -29.07 -9.08
C ALA A 305 -15.06 -30.39 -9.87
N GLY A 306 -14.76 -30.39 -11.18
CA GLY A 306 -14.98 -31.54 -12.08
C GLY A 306 -16.46 -31.82 -12.35
N ILE A 307 -17.28 -30.75 -12.37
CA ILE A 307 -18.75 -30.88 -12.51
C ILE A 307 -19.19 -30.26 -13.85
N SER A 308 -19.90 -31.03 -14.67
CA SER A 308 -20.47 -30.50 -15.92
C SER A 308 -21.52 -29.43 -15.63
N PRO A 309 -21.46 -28.25 -16.27
CA PRO A 309 -22.46 -27.19 -16.12
C PRO A 309 -23.88 -27.62 -16.50
N GLU A 310 -24.01 -28.59 -17.37
CA GLU A 310 -25.27 -29.14 -17.86
C GLU A 310 -25.99 -30.10 -16.87
N LYS A 311 -25.25 -30.54 -15.84
CA LYS A 311 -25.80 -31.45 -14.82
C LYS A 311 -26.91 -30.76 -14.07
N THR A 312 -28.02 -31.50 -13.78
CA THR A 312 -29.11 -30.97 -12.95
C THR A 312 -28.81 -31.12 -11.47
N GLY A 313 -29.50 -30.35 -10.62
CA GLY A 313 -29.32 -30.40 -9.17
C GLY A 313 -29.47 -31.81 -8.58
N HIS A 314 -30.44 -32.60 -9.05
CA HIS A 314 -30.64 -33.98 -8.62
C HIS A 314 -29.50 -34.94 -9.00
N GLN A 315 -28.74 -34.61 -10.01
CA GLN A 315 -27.61 -35.44 -10.47
C GLN A 315 -26.33 -35.16 -9.71
N VAL A 316 -26.26 -34.06 -8.90
CA VAL A 316 -25.08 -33.70 -8.11
C VAL A 316 -24.96 -34.65 -6.93
N ASN A 317 -23.96 -35.53 -6.95
CA ASN A 317 -23.72 -36.50 -5.89
C ASN A 317 -23.07 -35.88 -4.64
N ALA A 318 -22.93 -36.67 -3.58
CA ALA A 318 -22.40 -36.20 -2.29
C ALA A 318 -20.93 -35.69 -2.42
N LEU A 319 -20.12 -36.41 -3.20
CA LEU A 319 -18.69 -36.01 -3.41
C LEU A 319 -18.59 -34.70 -4.16
N GLU A 320 -19.39 -34.48 -5.18
CA GLU A 320 -19.44 -33.23 -5.92
C GLU A 320 -19.89 -32.04 -5.06
N ARG A 321 -20.85 -32.27 -4.17
CA ARG A 321 -21.27 -31.25 -3.19
C ARG A 321 -20.11 -30.83 -2.28
N GLU A 322 -19.37 -31.81 -1.76
CA GLU A 322 -18.20 -31.48 -0.92
C GLU A 322 -17.14 -30.70 -1.69
N LYS A 323 -16.89 -31.03 -2.96
CA LYS A 323 -15.97 -30.25 -3.82
C LYS A 323 -16.46 -28.81 -4.03
N ILE A 324 -17.76 -28.58 -4.21
CA ILE A 324 -18.32 -27.23 -4.29
C ILE A 324 -18.10 -26.48 -2.96
N ILE A 325 -18.39 -27.14 -1.83
CA ILE A 325 -18.20 -26.52 -0.51
C ILE A 325 -16.74 -26.19 -0.26
N GLU A 326 -15.83 -27.10 -0.60
CA GLU A 326 -14.39 -26.87 -0.49
C GLU A 326 -13.95 -25.67 -1.31
N LEU A 327 -14.37 -25.57 -2.57
CA LEU A 327 -14.07 -24.46 -3.45
C LEU A 327 -14.61 -23.13 -2.91
N LEU A 328 -15.85 -23.12 -2.40
CA LEU A 328 -16.46 -21.92 -1.83
C LEU A 328 -15.78 -21.45 -0.54
N LYS A 329 -15.19 -22.36 0.22
CA LYS A 329 -14.50 -22.09 1.49
C LYS A 329 -13.01 -21.90 1.35
N ALA A 330 -12.40 -22.36 0.25
CA ALA A 330 -10.96 -22.43 0.13
C ALA A 330 -10.50 -22.44 -1.34
N LEU A 331 -10.85 -21.39 -2.09
CA LEU A 331 -10.26 -21.18 -3.41
C LEU A 331 -8.80 -20.74 -3.24
N ARG A 332 -7.84 -21.46 -3.88
CA ARG A 332 -6.41 -21.36 -3.59
C ARG A 332 -5.61 -20.81 -4.76
N PHE A 333 -4.57 -20.05 -4.41
CA PHE A 333 -3.58 -19.54 -5.35
C PHE A 333 -2.19 -19.58 -4.71
N ASN A 334 -1.19 -20.02 -5.47
CA ASN A 334 0.20 -19.87 -5.10
C ASN A 334 0.71 -18.52 -5.60
N VAL A 335 1.32 -17.73 -4.71
CA VAL A 335 1.88 -16.44 -5.08
C VAL A 335 3.20 -16.64 -5.79
N LYS A 336 3.31 -16.13 -7.02
CA LYS A 336 4.53 -16.19 -7.84
C LYS A 336 5.48 -15.04 -7.49
N ALA A 337 4.95 -13.81 -7.45
CA ALA A 337 5.70 -12.58 -7.15
C ALA A 337 4.74 -11.40 -6.93
N PRO A 338 5.16 -10.30 -6.31
CA PRO A 338 4.46 -9.03 -6.46
C PRO A 338 4.67 -8.45 -7.86
N LEU A 339 3.82 -7.52 -8.30
CA LEU A 339 4.16 -6.67 -9.43
C LEU A 339 5.41 -5.83 -9.10
N PRO A 340 6.16 -5.37 -10.12
CA PRO A 340 7.35 -4.55 -9.91
C PRO A 340 7.08 -3.31 -9.06
N LEU A 341 8.09 -2.83 -8.32
CA LEU A 341 8.03 -1.65 -7.46
C LEU A 341 7.46 -0.41 -8.17
N ALA A 342 7.77 -0.24 -9.46
CA ALA A 342 7.22 0.84 -10.29
C ALA A 342 5.68 0.80 -10.45
N LYS A 343 5.04 -0.33 -10.14
CA LYS A 343 3.58 -0.52 -10.17
C LYS A 343 2.94 -0.54 -8.77
N ALA A 344 3.74 -0.49 -7.71
CA ALA A 344 3.27 -0.38 -6.34
C ALA A 344 2.66 1.00 -6.07
N ILE A 345 1.72 1.10 -5.14
CA ILE A 345 1.18 2.40 -4.72
C ILE A 345 2.20 3.14 -3.86
N VAL A 346 2.91 2.42 -2.99
CA VAL A 346 3.88 2.95 -2.03
C VAL A 346 5.16 2.13 -2.07
N THR A 347 6.28 2.79 -1.77
CA THR A 347 7.58 2.17 -1.55
C THR A 347 7.76 1.94 -0.05
N ALA A 348 7.93 0.70 0.39
CA ALA A 348 8.45 0.37 1.72
C ALA A 348 9.98 0.35 1.68
N GLY A 349 10.61 0.69 2.81
CA GLY A 349 12.05 0.97 2.86
C GLY A 349 12.39 2.42 2.51
N GLY A 350 13.65 2.79 2.60
CA GLY A 350 14.11 4.17 2.36
C GLY A 350 15.26 4.57 3.26
N VAL A 351 15.50 5.87 3.42
CA VAL A 351 16.53 6.37 4.33
C VAL A 351 16.24 5.91 5.76
N THR A 352 17.22 5.22 6.36
CA THR A 352 17.08 4.62 7.70
C THR A 352 16.74 5.66 8.75
N LEU A 353 15.65 5.47 9.48
CA LEU A 353 15.13 6.42 10.47
C LEU A 353 16.08 6.68 11.64
N ALA A 354 16.95 5.73 11.98
CA ALA A 354 17.98 5.90 13.02
C ALA A 354 18.96 7.05 12.71
N GLU A 355 19.10 7.40 11.44
CA GLU A 355 19.99 8.46 10.96
C GLU A 355 19.28 9.82 10.79
N ILE A 356 18.01 9.93 11.19
CA ILE A 356 17.18 11.13 11.12
C ILE A 356 16.68 11.50 12.52
N ASP A 357 16.70 12.76 12.88
CA ASP A 357 16.09 13.23 14.14
C ASP A 357 14.57 13.38 13.95
N PRO A 358 13.73 12.62 14.68
CA PRO A 358 12.28 12.66 14.54
C PRO A 358 11.63 13.99 14.96
N ARG A 359 12.36 14.86 15.67
CA ARG A 359 11.83 16.16 16.14
C ARG A 359 12.03 17.27 15.11
N THR A 360 13.04 17.14 14.25
CA THR A 360 13.46 18.16 13.30
C THR A 360 13.48 17.69 11.87
N MET A 361 13.39 16.37 11.63
CA MET A 361 13.62 15.73 10.33
C MET A 361 15.05 15.94 9.79
N ALA A 362 15.98 16.42 10.62
CA ALA A 362 17.36 16.64 10.26
C ALA A 362 18.16 15.34 10.16
N SER A 363 19.05 15.28 9.19
CA SER A 363 20.10 14.26 9.14
C SER A 363 20.98 14.32 10.39
N ARG A 364 21.26 13.17 10.98
CA ARG A 364 22.25 13.03 12.07
C ARG A 364 23.69 12.96 11.54
N LEU A 365 23.86 12.75 10.24
CA LEU A 365 25.16 12.57 9.59
C LEU A 365 25.64 13.83 8.88
N VAL A 366 24.73 14.58 8.25
CA VAL A 366 25.05 15.72 7.39
C VAL A 366 24.31 16.95 7.92
N PRO A 367 25.03 17.90 8.57
CA PRO A 367 24.43 19.13 9.10
C PRO A 367 23.75 19.96 7.99
N GLY A 368 22.53 20.43 8.26
CA GLY A 368 21.74 21.23 7.31
C GLY A 368 20.98 20.41 6.26
N LEU A 369 21.10 19.07 6.26
CA LEU A 369 20.30 18.17 5.44
C LEU A 369 19.05 17.72 6.21
N TYR A 370 17.91 17.68 5.52
CA TYR A 370 16.60 17.25 6.06
C TYR A 370 15.92 16.29 5.11
N PHE A 371 15.04 15.44 5.67
CA PHE A 371 14.24 14.48 4.91
C PHE A 371 12.76 14.66 5.20
N CYS A 372 11.89 14.43 4.20
CA CYS A 372 10.45 14.37 4.44
C CYS A 372 9.73 13.48 3.43
N GLY A 373 8.62 12.89 3.88
CA GLY A 373 7.77 12.01 3.06
C GLY A 373 8.40 10.65 2.77
N GLU A 374 7.98 10.05 1.68
CA GLU A 374 8.23 8.65 1.29
C GLU A 374 9.71 8.32 0.97
N ILE A 375 10.62 9.30 0.96
CA ILE A 375 12.06 9.02 0.88
C ILE A 375 12.60 8.36 2.16
N MET A 376 11.97 8.61 3.30
CA MET A 376 12.29 7.97 4.58
C MET A 376 11.72 6.55 4.61
N ASP A 377 12.26 5.67 5.44
CA ASP A 377 11.75 4.32 5.68
C ASP A 377 10.41 4.37 6.45
N ILE A 378 9.38 4.94 5.80
CA ILE A 378 8.05 5.13 6.34
C ILE A 378 7.03 4.79 5.25
N ASP A 379 6.22 3.79 5.50
CA ASP A 379 5.07 3.41 4.69
C ASP A 379 3.89 3.01 5.59
N ALA A 380 2.70 3.13 5.05
CA ALA A 380 1.48 2.77 5.76
C ALA A 380 0.43 2.19 4.81
N ASP A 381 -0.59 1.60 5.40
CA ASP A 381 -1.80 1.14 4.70
C ASP A 381 -2.45 2.25 3.86
N THR A 382 -3.33 1.87 2.94
CA THR A 382 -4.20 2.84 2.24
C THR A 382 -5.15 3.50 3.23
N GLY A 383 -5.46 4.79 3.01
CA GLY A 383 -6.42 5.47 3.88
C GLY A 383 -6.12 6.94 4.15
N GLY A 384 -5.11 7.53 3.48
CA GLY A 384 -4.67 8.91 3.67
C GLY A 384 -3.46 9.04 4.60
N TYR A 385 -2.96 7.93 5.13
CA TYR A 385 -1.83 7.91 6.07
C TYR A 385 -0.55 8.43 5.44
N ASN A 386 -0.15 7.90 4.28
CA ASN A 386 1.10 8.26 3.61
C ASN A 386 1.17 9.74 3.22
N LEU A 387 0.07 10.35 2.76
CA LEU A 387 0.03 11.78 2.47
C LEU A 387 0.11 12.61 3.74
N GLN A 388 -0.58 12.24 4.82
CA GLN A 388 -0.46 12.93 6.09
C GLN A 388 0.98 12.92 6.62
N ALA A 389 1.68 11.78 6.54
CA ALA A 389 3.08 11.70 6.93
C ALA A 389 3.95 12.65 6.10
N ALA A 390 3.71 12.73 4.78
CA ALA A 390 4.43 13.63 3.90
C ALA A 390 4.19 15.11 4.25
N PHE A 391 2.94 15.51 4.52
CA PHE A 391 2.60 16.88 4.95
C PHE A 391 3.24 17.22 6.29
N SER A 392 3.09 16.33 7.28
CA SER A 392 3.59 16.56 8.64
C SER A 392 5.11 16.65 8.71
N THR A 393 5.80 15.71 8.06
CA THR A 393 7.26 15.70 8.03
C THR A 393 7.82 16.82 7.17
N GLY A 394 7.12 17.20 6.09
CA GLY A 394 7.46 18.35 5.25
C GLY A 394 7.37 19.66 6.01
N TYR A 395 6.31 19.85 6.81
CA TYR A 395 6.16 21.01 7.67
C TYR A 395 7.32 21.12 8.68
N VAL A 396 7.62 20.05 9.40
CA VAL A 396 8.68 20.03 10.42
C VAL A 396 10.05 20.23 9.79
N ALA A 397 10.33 19.60 8.66
CA ALA A 397 11.59 19.77 7.94
C ALA A 397 11.78 21.21 7.47
N GLY A 398 10.73 21.85 6.93
CA GLY A 398 10.74 23.23 6.46
C GLY A 398 11.03 24.21 7.59
N GLU A 399 10.30 24.09 8.71
CA GLU A 399 10.50 24.95 9.87
C GLU A 399 11.91 24.79 10.47
N SER A 400 12.39 23.56 10.62
CA SER A 400 13.70 23.27 11.19
C SER A 400 14.84 23.74 10.28
N ALA A 401 14.69 23.59 8.96
CA ALA A 401 15.66 24.09 7.99
C ALA A 401 15.75 25.62 8.00
N ALA A 402 14.61 26.31 8.12
CA ALA A 402 14.57 27.77 8.24
C ALA A 402 15.28 28.25 9.51
N GLN A 403 14.96 27.66 10.67
CA GLN A 403 15.61 27.98 11.94
C GLN A 403 17.13 27.78 11.89
N TYR A 404 17.58 26.67 11.31
CA TYR A 404 19.00 26.39 11.14
C TYR A 404 19.70 27.43 10.25
N SER A 405 19.08 27.83 9.15
CA SER A 405 19.66 28.80 8.21
C SER A 405 19.76 30.22 8.78
N MET A 406 18.93 30.54 9.78
CA MET A 406 18.90 31.84 10.50
C MET A 406 19.89 31.88 11.67
N ASN A 407 20.49 30.77 12.08
CA ASN A 407 21.41 30.74 13.21
C ASN A 407 22.69 31.49 12.88
N PRO A 408 23.08 32.53 13.65
CA PRO A 408 24.28 33.35 13.39
C PRO A 408 25.59 32.56 13.33
N ASP A 409 25.71 31.49 14.11
CA ASP A 409 26.95 30.68 14.15
C ASP A 409 27.11 29.86 12.87
N VAL A 410 26.02 29.41 12.25
CA VAL A 410 26.02 28.78 10.93
C VAL A 410 26.35 29.78 9.84
N CYS A 411 25.96 31.05 9.99
CA CYS A 411 26.30 32.13 9.05
C CYS A 411 27.78 32.47 9.07
N LYS A 412 28.46 32.38 10.22
CA LYS A 412 29.90 32.67 10.34
C LYS A 412 30.79 31.60 9.71
N LEU A 413 30.38 30.32 9.78
CA LEU A 413 31.13 29.22 9.16
C LEU A 413 31.12 29.25 7.62
N ASN A 414 30.18 29.98 7.02
CA ASN A 414 29.96 30.08 5.58
C ASN A 414 30.38 31.44 4.99
N GLY A 415 31.14 32.26 5.72
CA GLY A 415 31.54 33.65 5.37
C GLY A 415 32.49 33.83 4.21
N GLY A 416 32.56 32.95 3.24
CA GLY A 416 33.41 32.99 2.07
C GLY A 416 32.73 33.28 0.73
N LEU A 417 31.43 33.43 0.68
CA LEU A 417 30.72 33.84 -0.55
C LEU A 417 30.49 35.39 -0.52
N ARG A 418 31.50 36.19 -0.79
CA ARG A 418 31.31 37.54 -1.36
C ARG A 418 31.18 37.39 -2.88
N ALA A 419 30.16 38.08 -3.39
CA ALA A 419 29.68 38.27 -4.74
C ALA A 419 30.59 37.91 -5.90
#